data_9cb3d337c7bda58a9d26e21d8712e1fc
#
_entry.id   9cb3d337c7bda58a9d26e21d8712e1fc
#
_cell.length_a   1.000
_cell.length_b   1.000
_cell.length_c   1.000
_cell.angle_alpha   90.00
_cell.angle_beta   90.00
_cell.angle_gamma   90.00
#
_symmetry.space_group_name_H-M   'P 1'
#
loop_
_entity.id
_entity.type
_entity.pdbx_description
1 polymer ?
#
loop_
_entity_poly.entity_id
_entity_poly.type
_entity_poly.pdbx_seq_one_letter_code
_entity_poly.pdbx_strand_id
1 'polypeptide(L)'
;MYINHHKNHHAPLFCSIPETERYVRRYVVNHPIVAEGFPKPLYDAVVEISFDSFDDFNSFFTSENYLTKVHPDEPTFFDTANYVAMATNETIIKAGA
;
A
#
# COMPACT_ATOMS: atom_id res chain seq x y z
N MET A 1 -10.62 -7.51 1.25
CA MET A 1 -9.83 -6.73 2.22
C MET A 1 -10.72 -6.24 3.34
N TYR A 2 -10.29 -6.46 4.57
CA TYR A 2 -11.03 -5.99 5.73
C TYR A 2 -10.51 -4.61 6.12
N ILE A 3 -11.36 -3.60 5.95
CA ILE A 3 -11.00 -2.19 6.16
C ILE A 3 -10.47 -1.95 7.58
N ASN A 4 -11.16 -2.48 8.58
CA ASN A 4 -10.75 -2.30 9.98
C ASN A 4 -9.39 -2.92 10.27
N HIS A 5 -9.09 -4.12 9.75
CA HIS A 5 -7.79 -4.76 9.94
C HIS A 5 -6.69 -3.94 9.29
N HIS A 6 -6.87 -3.49 8.05
CA HIS A 6 -5.87 -2.69 7.36
C HIS A 6 -5.59 -1.40 8.13
N LYS A 7 -6.65 -0.65 8.47
CA LYS A 7 -6.53 0.66 9.13
C LYS A 7 -5.98 0.56 10.54
N ASN A 8 -6.42 -0.43 11.32
CA ASN A 8 -6.16 -0.49 12.76
C ASN A 8 -5.04 -1.44 13.14
N HIS A 9 -4.58 -2.31 12.24
CA HIS A 9 -3.52 -3.28 12.52
C HIS A 9 -2.41 -3.25 11.48
N HIS A 10 -2.71 -3.49 10.20
CA HIS A 10 -1.68 -3.58 9.15
C HIS A 10 -0.96 -2.25 8.91
N ALA A 11 -1.70 -1.17 8.75
CA ALA A 11 -1.09 0.14 8.50
C ALA A 11 -0.22 0.61 9.68
N PRO A 12 -0.67 0.51 10.95
CA PRO A 12 0.22 0.78 12.08
C PRO A 12 1.44 -0.14 12.14
N LEU A 13 1.27 -1.43 11.84
CA LEU A 13 2.37 -2.39 11.79
C LEU A 13 3.39 -2.02 10.72
N PHE A 14 2.92 -1.69 9.51
CA PHE A 14 3.75 -1.23 8.40
C PHE A 14 4.56 0.00 8.81
N CYS A 15 3.91 0.98 9.44
CA CYS A 15 4.55 2.22 9.88
C CYS A 15 5.45 2.06 11.11
N SER A 16 5.39 0.92 11.81
CA SER A 16 6.17 0.68 13.03
C SER A 16 7.62 0.31 12.78
N ILE A 17 7.94 -0.21 11.58
CA ILE A 17 9.31 -0.60 11.27
C ILE A 17 10.15 0.62 10.85
N PRO A 18 11.45 0.67 11.23
CA PRO A 18 12.30 1.85 10.91
C PRO A 18 12.46 2.10 9.41
N GLU A 19 12.42 1.06 8.60
CA GLU A 19 12.57 1.16 7.14
C GLU A 19 11.45 1.98 6.51
N THR A 20 10.25 1.99 7.09
CA THR A 20 9.15 2.80 6.59
C THR A 20 9.49 4.29 6.64
N GLU A 21 9.97 4.78 7.77
CA GLU A 21 10.39 6.18 7.90
C GLU A 21 11.57 6.50 7.00
N ARG A 22 12.51 5.57 6.84
CA ARG A 22 13.71 5.76 6.04
C ARG A 22 13.42 5.82 4.55
N TYR A 23 12.55 4.93 4.02
CA TYR A 23 12.39 4.73 2.57
C TYR A 23 11.04 5.17 2.03
N VAL A 24 9.96 5.02 2.79
CA VAL A 24 8.61 5.31 2.31
C VAL A 24 8.30 6.79 2.48
N ARG A 25 7.90 7.45 1.38
CA ARG A 25 7.56 8.88 1.41
C ARG A 25 6.06 9.09 1.53
N ARG A 26 5.26 8.15 1.04
CA ARG A 26 3.82 8.25 1.08
C ARG A 26 3.20 6.86 1.09
N TYR A 27 2.19 6.66 1.92
CA TYR A 27 1.42 5.43 1.99
C TYR A 27 -0.05 5.81 2.03
N VAL A 28 -0.79 5.48 0.97
CA VAL A 28 -2.20 5.84 0.82
C VAL A 28 -3.00 4.60 0.50
N VAL A 29 -4.12 4.45 1.17
CA VAL A 29 -5.09 3.39 0.87
C VAL A 29 -6.39 4.04 0.45
N ASN A 30 -6.88 3.65 -0.74
CA ASN A 30 -8.14 4.12 -1.27
C ASN A 30 -9.13 2.96 -1.23
N HIS A 31 -10.26 3.17 -0.56
CA HIS A 31 -11.35 2.20 -0.55
C HIS A 31 -12.43 2.65 -1.52
N PRO A 32 -12.97 1.74 -2.36
CA PRO A 32 -13.97 2.11 -3.34
C PRO A 32 -15.28 2.49 -2.67
N ILE A 33 -16.01 3.38 -3.34
CA ILE A 33 -17.39 3.69 -3.01
C ILE A 33 -18.26 3.38 -4.22
N VAL A 34 -19.54 3.13 -3.99
CA VAL A 34 -20.51 3.03 -5.08
C VAL A 34 -20.89 4.45 -5.50
N ALA A 35 -20.63 4.78 -6.76
CA ALA A 35 -20.91 6.11 -7.30
C ALA A 35 -21.81 5.99 -8.54
N GLU A 36 -22.90 6.76 -8.57
CA GLU A 36 -23.82 6.77 -9.71
C GLU A 36 -23.08 7.21 -10.99
N GLY A 37 -23.31 6.47 -12.08
CA GLY A 37 -22.67 6.74 -13.34
C GLY A 37 -21.28 6.13 -13.51
N PHE A 38 -20.76 5.47 -12.47
CA PHE A 38 -19.47 4.79 -12.51
C PHE A 38 -19.63 3.28 -12.49
N PRO A 39 -18.71 2.53 -13.13
CA PRO A 39 -18.73 1.07 -13.07
C PRO A 39 -18.60 0.56 -11.65
N LYS A 40 -19.13 -0.65 -11.41
CA LYS A 40 -18.94 -1.31 -10.12
C LYS A 40 -17.44 -1.55 -9.89
N PRO A 41 -16.91 -1.23 -8.67
CA PRO A 41 -15.51 -1.46 -8.39
C PRO A 41 -15.11 -2.94 -8.53
N LEU A 42 -13.94 -3.17 -9.14
CA LEU A 42 -13.38 -4.51 -9.34
C LEU A 42 -12.51 -4.97 -8.17
N TYR A 43 -12.04 -4.04 -7.35
CA TYR A 43 -11.12 -4.31 -6.26
C TYR A 43 -11.65 -3.70 -4.96
N ASP A 44 -11.24 -4.27 -3.83
CA ASP A 44 -11.64 -3.80 -2.50
C ASP A 44 -10.83 -2.59 -2.02
N ALA A 45 -9.67 -2.37 -2.60
CA ALA A 45 -8.82 -1.23 -2.27
C ALA A 45 -7.76 -1.01 -3.34
N VAL A 46 -7.28 0.23 -3.41
CA VAL A 46 -6.08 0.59 -4.16
C VAL A 46 -5.06 1.16 -3.16
N VAL A 47 -3.89 0.56 -3.09
CA VAL A 47 -2.81 0.99 -2.20
C VAL A 47 -1.71 1.62 -3.03
N GLU A 48 -1.29 2.81 -2.63
CA GLU A 48 -0.20 3.55 -3.26
C GLU A 48 0.90 3.77 -2.25
N ILE A 49 2.11 3.30 -2.57
CA ILE A 49 3.28 3.46 -1.71
C ILE A 49 4.37 4.13 -2.55
N SER A 50 4.85 5.29 -2.10
CA SER A 50 5.80 6.10 -2.84
C SER A 50 7.19 6.08 -2.20
N PHE A 51 8.21 6.06 -3.05
CA PHE A 51 9.63 6.05 -2.69
C PHE A 51 10.36 7.13 -3.51
N ASP A 52 11.52 7.57 -3.04
CA ASP A 52 12.34 8.52 -3.79
C ASP A 52 13.03 7.87 -4.99
N SER A 53 13.30 6.56 -4.91
CA SER A 53 13.99 5.82 -5.97
C SER A 53 13.56 4.36 -6.00
N PHE A 54 13.85 3.70 -7.12
CA PHE A 54 13.63 2.25 -7.23
C PHE A 54 14.57 1.47 -6.29
N ASP A 55 15.76 1.97 -6.02
CA ASP A 55 16.66 1.36 -5.05
C ASP A 55 16.07 1.39 -3.64
N ASP A 56 15.43 2.48 -3.25
CA ASP A 56 14.72 2.57 -1.96
C ASP A 56 13.53 1.62 -1.88
N PHE A 57 12.79 1.48 -2.97
CA PHE A 57 11.72 0.48 -3.09
C PHE A 57 12.26 -0.93 -2.82
N ASN A 58 13.34 -1.32 -3.50
CA ASN A 58 13.94 -2.65 -3.32
C ASN A 58 14.48 -2.83 -1.89
N SER A 59 15.15 -1.82 -1.35
CA SER A 59 15.70 -1.88 0.02
C SER A 59 14.60 -2.05 1.05
N PHE A 60 13.46 -1.40 0.86
CA PHE A 60 12.33 -1.54 1.78
C PHE A 60 11.72 -2.94 1.73
N PHE A 61 11.34 -3.41 0.54
CA PHE A 61 10.61 -4.68 0.40
C PHE A 61 11.49 -5.91 0.60
N THR A 62 12.80 -5.79 0.56
CA THR A 62 13.74 -6.87 0.88
C THR A 62 14.29 -6.78 2.30
N SER A 63 13.91 -5.77 3.08
CA SER A 63 14.36 -5.62 4.45
C SER A 63 13.86 -6.75 5.34
N GLU A 64 14.67 -7.15 6.31
CA GLU A 64 14.31 -8.19 7.26
C GLU A 64 13.04 -7.83 8.05
N ASN A 65 12.93 -6.58 8.50
CA ASN A 65 11.76 -6.15 9.26
C ASN A 65 10.47 -6.23 8.45
N TYR A 66 10.50 -5.83 7.17
CA TYR A 66 9.32 -5.99 6.31
C TYR A 66 8.96 -7.46 6.15
N LEU A 67 9.94 -8.30 5.79
CA LEU A 67 9.70 -9.71 5.49
C LEU A 67 9.25 -10.51 6.71
N THR A 68 9.70 -10.15 7.92
CA THR A 68 9.40 -10.92 9.13
C THR A 68 8.23 -10.36 9.93
N LYS A 69 7.94 -9.05 9.83
CA LYS A 69 6.94 -8.37 10.67
C LYS A 69 5.72 -7.91 9.89
N VAL A 70 5.89 -7.44 8.67
CA VAL A 70 4.80 -6.85 7.88
C VAL A 70 4.23 -7.84 6.88
N HIS A 71 5.07 -8.44 6.07
CA HIS A 71 4.66 -9.36 5.02
C HIS A 71 3.76 -10.51 5.52
N PRO A 72 4.05 -11.16 6.66
CA PRO A 72 3.20 -12.23 7.18
C PRO A 72 1.78 -11.80 7.54
N ASP A 73 1.53 -10.52 7.78
CA ASP A 73 0.19 -10.01 8.07
C ASP A 73 -0.71 -9.88 6.83
N GLU A 74 -0.10 -9.80 5.64
CA GLU A 74 -0.86 -9.54 4.40
C GLU A 74 -1.95 -10.58 4.13
N PRO A 75 -1.71 -11.89 4.25
CA PRO A 75 -2.77 -12.88 3.99
C PRO A 75 -3.95 -12.82 4.95
N THR A 76 -3.81 -12.12 6.07
CA THR A 76 -4.88 -12.01 7.06
C THR A 76 -5.98 -11.03 6.65
N PHE A 77 -5.74 -10.15 5.68
CA PHE A 77 -6.69 -9.12 5.31
C PHE A 77 -6.94 -8.98 3.81
N PHE A 78 -6.18 -9.63 2.94
CA PHE A 78 -6.50 -9.66 1.51
C PHE A 78 -6.10 -10.99 0.89
N ASP A 79 -6.71 -11.28 -0.27
CA ASP A 79 -6.44 -12.47 -1.05
C ASP A 79 -5.14 -12.28 -1.85
N THR A 80 -4.05 -12.86 -1.38
CA THR A 80 -2.74 -12.75 -2.02
C THR A 80 -2.64 -13.48 -3.36
N ALA A 81 -3.62 -14.32 -3.69
CA ALA A 81 -3.67 -15.01 -4.99
C ALA A 81 -4.34 -14.17 -6.08
N ASN A 82 -5.14 -13.17 -5.72
CA ASN A 82 -5.98 -12.40 -6.63
C ASN A 82 -5.75 -10.89 -6.51
N TYR A 83 -4.50 -10.47 -6.38
CA TYR A 83 -4.16 -9.05 -6.41
C TYR A 83 -3.34 -8.71 -7.64
N VAL A 84 -3.32 -7.43 -7.98
CA VAL A 84 -2.51 -6.89 -9.08
C VAL A 84 -1.57 -5.85 -8.47
N ALA A 85 -0.31 -5.91 -8.86
CA ALA A 85 0.67 -4.92 -8.44
C ALA A 85 1.48 -4.44 -9.64
N MET A 86 1.87 -3.16 -9.61
CA MET A 86 2.75 -2.59 -10.61
C MET A 86 3.63 -1.51 -9.99
N ALA A 87 4.82 -1.36 -10.53
CA ALA A 87 5.67 -0.22 -10.23
C ALA A 87 5.44 0.85 -11.29
N THR A 88 5.32 2.11 -10.87
CA THR A 88 4.99 3.22 -11.76
C THR A 88 5.89 4.41 -11.47
N ASN A 89 6.02 5.29 -12.45
CA ASN A 89 6.53 6.63 -12.23
C ASN A 89 5.35 7.60 -12.16
N GLU A 90 5.33 8.46 -11.14
CA GLU A 90 4.29 9.44 -10.99
C GLU A 90 4.60 10.71 -11.78
N THR A 91 3.64 11.19 -12.55
CA THR A 91 3.70 12.51 -13.18
C THR A 91 2.56 13.35 -12.62
N ILE A 92 2.89 14.46 -11.96
CA ILE A 92 1.88 15.37 -11.42
C ILE A 92 1.46 16.34 -12.51
N ILE A 93 0.22 16.20 -12.97
CA ILE A 93 -0.35 17.10 -13.98
C ILE A 93 -0.89 18.35 -13.33
N LYS A 94 -1.51 18.22 -12.14
CA LYS A 94 -1.98 19.36 -11.35
C LYS A 94 -1.81 19.02 -9.87
N ALA A 95 -1.02 19.83 -9.17
CA ALA A 95 -0.86 19.69 -7.74
C ALA A 95 -2.08 20.24 -7.00
N GLY A 96 -2.42 19.60 -5.87
CA GLY A 96 -3.43 20.12 -4.96
C GLY A 96 -2.99 21.45 -4.35
N ALA A 97 -3.96 22.24 -3.92
CA ALA A 97 -3.71 23.51 -3.25
C ALA A 97 -3.09 23.30 -1.86
#